data_0bf50693865f00487450a608993d7f32
#
_entry.id   0bf50693865f00487450a608993d7f32
#
_cell.length_a   1.000
_cell.length_b   1.000
_cell.length_c   1.000
_cell.angle_alpha   90.00
_cell.angle_beta   90.00
_cell.angle_gamma   90.00
#
_symmetry.space_group_name_H-M   'P 1'
#
loop_
_entity.id
_entity.type
_entity.pdbx_description
1 polymer ?
#
loop_
_entity_poly.entity_id
_entity_poly.type
_entity_poly.pdbx_seq_one_letter_code
_entity_poly.pdbx_strand_id
1 'polypeptide(L)'
;WQPRLVLIDPELLSTLPPRFFADGLAEAIKYGCIYDAPLFERLGQERAGDFLEEMIFSCVDSKRRIVEEDERESGRRMLLNFGHTLGHAIEKYGRFEGYSHGEAVGVGMLLACAAGERNGLTQPGTCGRIRSLLEKYRLPVACDAPLSTLLQLAANDKKRMGDSIHFILLRKIGDSFTLPLSLNQLPSFFGCDKSVSYTHLRAHETVL
;
A
#
# COMPACT_ATOMS: atom_id res chain seq x y z
N TRP A 1 -10.21 22.42 6.85
CA TRP A 1 -11.62 22.33 7.21
C TRP A 1 -12.13 20.91 7.07
N GLN A 2 -12.79 20.37 8.09
CA GLN A 2 -13.45 19.08 8.01
C GLN A 2 -14.84 19.26 7.38
N PRO A 3 -15.29 18.35 6.49
CA PRO A 3 -16.62 18.43 5.91
C PRO A 3 -17.68 18.17 6.98
N ARG A 4 -18.80 18.88 6.91
CA ARG A 4 -19.95 18.65 7.79
C ARG A 4 -20.80 17.45 7.36
N LEU A 5 -20.73 17.12 6.09
CA LEU A 5 -21.43 16.00 5.47
C LEU A 5 -20.59 15.50 4.29
N VAL A 6 -20.52 14.18 4.11
CA VAL A 6 -19.97 13.51 2.93
C VAL A 6 -21.11 12.68 2.34
N LEU A 7 -21.53 13.01 1.11
CA LEU A 7 -22.51 12.24 0.36
C LEU A 7 -21.76 11.35 -0.65
N ILE A 8 -22.06 10.06 -0.64
CA ILE A 8 -21.46 9.07 -1.53
C ILE A 8 -22.59 8.39 -2.30
N ASP A 9 -22.53 8.46 -3.63
CA ASP A 9 -23.42 7.76 -4.53
C ASP A 9 -22.61 6.69 -5.29
N PRO A 10 -22.72 5.40 -4.90
CA PRO A 10 -21.98 4.32 -5.53
C PRO A 10 -22.33 4.11 -7.01
N GLU A 11 -23.50 4.51 -7.47
CA GLU A 11 -23.92 4.34 -8.88
C GLU A 11 -23.01 5.14 -9.82
N LEU A 12 -22.48 6.27 -9.37
CA LEU A 12 -21.55 7.08 -10.16
C LEU A 12 -20.25 6.33 -10.52
N LEU A 13 -19.87 5.31 -9.76
CA LEU A 13 -18.70 4.49 -10.07
C LEU A 13 -18.89 3.67 -11.36
N SER A 14 -20.12 3.45 -11.80
CA SER A 14 -20.42 2.78 -13.08
C SER A 14 -19.91 3.55 -14.29
N THR A 15 -19.69 4.85 -14.16
CA THR A 15 -19.18 5.73 -15.22
C THR A 15 -17.65 5.74 -15.32
N LEU A 16 -16.94 5.15 -14.33
CA LEU A 16 -15.50 5.14 -14.33
C LEU A 16 -14.93 4.13 -15.33
N PRO A 17 -13.87 4.50 -16.06
CA PRO A 17 -13.08 3.52 -16.79
C PRO A 17 -12.54 2.44 -15.83
N PRO A 18 -12.46 1.16 -16.27
CA PRO A 18 -12.07 0.04 -15.42
C PRO A 18 -10.75 0.25 -14.66
N ARG A 19 -9.79 0.97 -15.25
CA ARG A 19 -8.51 1.29 -14.61
C ARG A 19 -8.71 2.14 -13.36
N PHE A 20 -9.55 3.15 -13.41
CA PHE A 20 -9.78 4.03 -12.25
C PHE A 20 -10.62 3.36 -11.17
N PHE A 21 -11.50 2.43 -11.54
CA PHE A 21 -12.17 1.59 -10.56
C PHE A 21 -11.16 0.68 -9.83
N ALA A 22 -10.26 0.02 -10.59
CA ALA A 22 -9.19 -0.79 -10.01
C ALA A 22 -8.25 0.05 -9.11
N ASP A 23 -7.97 1.29 -9.52
CA ASP A 23 -7.19 2.25 -8.73
C ASP A 23 -7.82 2.50 -7.35
N GLY A 24 -9.13 2.71 -7.30
CA GLY A 24 -9.88 2.81 -6.04
C GLY A 24 -9.84 1.52 -5.21
N LEU A 25 -9.81 0.34 -5.85
CA LEU A 25 -9.71 -0.94 -5.15
C LEU A 25 -8.36 -1.14 -4.44
N ALA A 26 -7.28 -0.52 -4.93
CA ALA A 26 -6.01 -0.53 -4.20
C ALA A 26 -6.15 0.07 -2.80
N GLU A 27 -6.93 1.15 -2.66
CA GLU A 27 -7.25 1.76 -1.37
C GLU A 27 -8.11 0.84 -0.49
N ALA A 28 -9.12 0.17 -1.06
CA ALA A 28 -9.92 -0.81 -0.32
C ALA A 28 -9.06 -1.98 0.19
N ILE A 29 -8.16 -2.50 -0.64
CA ILE A 29 -7.18 -3.52 -0.26
C ILE A 29 -6.29 -3.00 0.88
N LYS A 30 -5.85 -1.76 0.82
CA LYS A 30 -5.06 -1.13 1.90
C LYS A 30 -5.83 -1.14 3.21
N TYR A 31 -7.11 -0.75 3.24
CA TYR A 31 -7.93 -0.82 4.47
C TYR A 31 -8.03 -2.24 5.00
N GLY A 32 -8.23 -3.22 4.13
CA GLY A 32 -8.19 -4.63 4.50
C GLY A 32 -6.86 -5.04 5.14
N CYS A 33 -5.75 -4.59 4.56
CA CYS A 33 -4.41 -4.88 5.09
C CYS A 33 -4.14 -4.27 6.46
N ILE A 34 -4.51 -3.00 6.67
CA ILE A 34 -4.11 -2.26 7.87
C ILE A 34 -5.05 -2.42 9.05
N TYR A 35 -6.34 -2.73 8.81
CA TYR A 35 -7.37 -2.64 9.85
C TYR A 35 -8.48 -3.67 9.75
N ASP A 36 -8.98 -3.97 8.53
CA ASP A 36 -10.19 -4.75 8.29
C ASP A 36 -9.88 -6.08 7.58
N ALA A 37 -9.36 -7.06 8.33
CA ALA A 37 -9.07 -8.38 7.77
C ALA A 37 -10.30 -9.04 7.11
N PRO A 38 -11.54 -8.98 7.64
CA PRO A 38 -12.73 -9.47 6.96
C PRO A 38 -12.93 -8.85 5.58
N LEU A 39 -12.73 -7.55 5.40
CA LEU A 39 -12.79 -6.90 4.08
C LEU A 39 -11.75 -7.48 3.12
N PHE A 40 -10.51 -7.70 3.60
CA PHE A 40 -9.46 -8.32 2.78
C PHE A 40 -9.84 -9.71 2.29
N GLU A 41 -10.37 -10.57 3.19
CA GLU A 41 -10.80 -11.92 2.83
C GLU A 41 -11.95 -11.88 1.82
N ARG A 42 -12.92 -11.00 2.04
CA ARG A 42 -14.07 -10.85 1.17
C ARG A 42 -13.68 -10.37 -0.23
N LEU A 43 -12.76 -9.40 -0.35
CA LEU A 43 -12.17 -8.98 -1.62
C LEU A 43 -11.46 -10.15 -2.34
N GLY A 44 -10.89 -11.10 -1.60
CA GLY A 44 -10.29 -12.32 -2.16
C GLY A 44 -11.32 -13.30 -2.71
N GLN A 45 -12.45 -13.46 -2.04
CA GLN A 45 -13.45 -14.49 -2.31
C GLN A 45 -14.53 -14.04 -3.30
N GLU A 46 -14.99 -12.80 -3.19
CA GLU A 46 -16.10 -12.24 -3.96
C GLU A 46 -15.59 -11.25 -5.03
N ARG A 47 -16.47 -10.82 -5.92
CA ARG A 47 -16.21 -9.71 -6.85
C ARG A 47 -16.55 -8.41 -6.13
N ALA A 48 -15.69 -7.40 -6.22
CA ALA A 48 -15.90 -6.11 -5.52
C ALA A 48 -17.25 -5.45 -5.88
N GLY A 49 -17.72 -5.62 -7.14
CA GLY A 49 -19.01 -5.09 -7.58
C GLY A 49 -20.22 -5.74 -6.92
N ASP A 50 -20.08 -6.98 -6.41
CA ASP A 50 -21.21 -7.72 -5.83
C ASP A 50 -21.53 -7.26 -4.39
N PHE A 51 -20.61 -6.51 -3.76
CA PHE A 51 -20.77 -5.94 -2.41
C PHE A 51 -20.22 -4.51 -2.29
N LEU A 52 -20.39 -3.73 -3.35
CA LEU A 52 -19.78 -2.41 -3.51
C LEU A 52 -20.15 -1.44 -2.38
N GLU A 53 -21.43 -1.37 -2.00
CA GLU A 53 -21.89 -0.46 -0.94
C GLU A 53 -21.28 -0.81 0.42
N GLU A 54 -21.27 -2.10 0.77
CA GLU A 54 -20.69 -2.58 2.04
C GLU A 54 -19.17 -2.37 2.06
N MET A 55 -18.49 -2.55 0.92
CA MET A 55 -17.06 -2.27 0.80
C MET A 55 -16.77 -0.78 1.03
N ILE A 56 -17.54 0.10 0.40
CA ILE A 56 -17.40 1.56 0.57
C ILE A 56 -17.68 1.92 2.02
N PHE A 57 -18.77 1.39 2.61
CA PHE A 57 -19.10 1.62 4.01
C PHE A 57 -17.96 1.20 4.93
N SER A 58 -17.41 0.00 4.75
CA SER A 58 -16.29 -0.51 5.56
C SER A 58 -15.04 0.37 5.45
N CYS A 59 -14.67 0.81 4.25
CA CYS A 59 -13.55 1.73 4.04
C CYS A 59 -13.78 3.08 4.72
N VAL A 60 -14.97 3.66 4.57
CA VAL A 60 -15.32 4.96 5.18
C VAL A 60 -15.36 4.86 6.70
N ASP A 61 -15.96 3.80 7.27
CA ASP A 61 -16.02 3.60 8.72
C ASP A 61 -14.63 3.35 9.31
N SER A 62 -13.80 2.55 8.65
CA SER A 62 -12.40 2.35 9.04
C SER A 62 -11.63 3.67 9.07
N LYS A 63 -11.77 4.50 8.03
CA LYS A 63 -11.15 5.83 7.99
C LYS A 63 -11.68 6.73 9.10
N ARG A 64 -13.02 6.77 9.29
CA ARG A 64 -13.66 7.57 10.33
C ARG A 64 -13.09 7.23 11.71
N ARG A 65 -13.05 5.92 12.07
CA ARG A 65 -12.52 5.47 13.37
C ARG A 65 -11.08 5.88 13.58
N ILE A 66 -10.23 5.68 12.58
CA ILE A 66 -8.81 6.05 12.65
C ILE A 66 -8.64 7.57 12.79
N VAL A 67 -9.42 8.38 12.08
CA VAL A 67 -9.34 9.85 12.13
C VAL A 67 -9.91 10.40 13.45
N GLU A 68 -11.00 9.83 13.97
CA GLU A 68 -11.57 10.22 15.26
C GLU A 68 -10.60 9.95 16.43
N GLU A 69 -9.82 8.87 16.36
CA GLU A 69 -8.79 8.55 17.35
C GLU A 69 -7.55 9.44 17.24
N ASP A 70 -7.24 9.97 16.05
CA ASP A 70 -6.03 10.76 15.79
C ASP A 70 -6.27 11.81 14.68
N GLU A 71 -6.94 12.89 15.04
CA GLU A 71 -7.25 13.98 14.10
C GLU A 71 -6.01 14.66 13.53
N ARG A 72 -4.92 14.73 14.31
CA ARG A 72 -3.69 15.48 13.97
C ARG A 72 -2.61 14.67 13.28
N GLU A 73 -2.86 13.40 12.96
CA GLU A 73 -1.89 12.49 12.30
C GLU A 73 -0.56 12.37 13.07
N SER A 74 -0.63 12.34 14.38
CA SER A 74 0.55 12.19 15.25
C SER A 74 0.81 10.74 15.69
N GLY A 75 -0.09 9.81 15.37
CA GLY A 75 -0.03 8.43 15.82
C GLY A 75 -0.73 7.46 14.86
N ARG A 76 -1.93 6.99 15.23
CA ARG A 76 -2.64 5.90 14.53
C ARG A 76 -3.05 6.25 13.11
N ARG A 77 -3.33 7.52 12.82
CA ARG A 77 -3.69 7.97 11.47
C ARG A 77 -2.57 7.78 10.46
N MET A 78 -1.30 7.73 10.90
CA MET A 78 -0.18 7.40 10.02
C MET A 78 -0.33 6.02 9.36
N LEU A 79 -1.08 5.08 9.94
CA LEU A 79 -1.34 3.75 9.38
C LEU A 79 -2.00 3.82 8.00
N LEU A 80 -2.77 4.88 7.70
CA LEU A 80 -3.36 5.12 6.39
C LEU A 80 -2.32 5.28 5.27
N ASN A 81 -1.06 5.54 5.63
CA ASN A 81 0.03 5.70 4.68
C ASN A 81 0.73 4.36 4.32
N PHE A 82 0.13 3.21 4.63
CA PHE A 82 0.65 1.91 4.17
C PHE A 82 0.77 1.89 2.64
N GLY A 83 1.97 1.58 2.15
CA GLY A 83 2.29 1.63 0.72
C GLY A 83 2.61 3.03 0.17
N HIS A 84 2.14 4.12 0.78
CA HIS A 84 2.23 5.47 0.23
C HIS A 84 3.66 6.03 0.16
N THR A 85 4.51 5.72 1.14
CA THR A 85 5.90 6.22 1.14
C THR A 85 6.65 5.83 -0.14
N LEU A 86 6.53 4.57 -0.54
CA LEU A 86 7.14 4.08 -1.79
C LEU A 86 6.24 4.34 -2.99
N GLY A 87 4.91 4.37 -2.83
CA GLY A 87 3.96 4.74 -3.87
C GLY A 87 4.24 6.14 -4.42
N HIS A 88 4.36 7.14 -3.57
CA HIS A 88 4.73 8.50 -3.99
C HIS A 88 6.11 8.57 -4.67
N ALA A 89 7.06 7.73 -4.24
CA ALA A 89 8.34 7.64 -4.91
C ALA A 89 8.21 7.05 -6.33
N ILE A 90 7.31 6.08 -6.53
CA ILE A 90 7.00 5.48 -7.84
C ILE A 90 6.32 6.53 -8.73
N GLU A 91 5.30 7.24 -8.25
CA GLU A 91 4.63 8.33 -8.98
C GLU A 91 5.66 9.38 -9.44
N LYS A 92 6.54 9.78 -8.53
CA LYS A 92 7.57 10.78 -8.80
C LYS A 92 8.61 10.29 -9.82
N TYR A 93 9.02 9.02 -9.73
CA TYR A 93 9.89 8.39 -10.71
C TYR A 93 9.27 8.38 -12.10
N GLY A 94 7.99 8.01 -12.20
CA GLY A 94 7.19 8.03 -13.42
C GLY A 94 6.73 9.42 -13.88
N ARG A 95 7.19 10.51 -13.22
CA ARG A 95 6.77 11.89 -13.49
C ARG A 95 5.25 12.10 -13.47
N PHE A 96 4.54 11.31 -12.66
CA PHE A 96 3.08 11.28 -12.54
C PHE A 96 2.31 10.92 -13.83
N GLU A 97 2.98 10.32 -14.81
CA GLU A 97 2.39 9.93 -16.10
C GLU A 97 2.30 8.41 -16.29
N GLY A 98 3.15 7.63 -15.59
CA GLY A 98 3.28 6.19 -15.79
C GLY A 98 2.28 5.36 -14.99
N TYR A 99 2.23 5.59 -13.68
CA TYR A 99 1.39 4.87 -12.73
C TYR A 99 0.31 5.78 -12.18
N SER A 100 -0.92 5.27 -12.05
CA SER A 100 -1.94 5.94 -11.25
C SER A 100 -1.61 5.82 -9.76
N HIS A 101 -2.33 6.58 -8.92
CA HIS A 101 -2.09 6.57 -7.47
C HIS A 101 -2.23 5.18 -6.86
N GLY A 102 -3.36 4.50 -7.11
CA GLY A 102 -3.61 3.17 -6.56
C GLY A 102 -2.66 2.11 -7.11
N GLU A 103 -2.26 2.20 -8.40
CA GLU A 103 -1.23 1.34 -8.98
C GLU A 103 0.11 1.49 -8.24
N ALA A 104 0.54 2.73 -7.99
CA ALA A 104 1.78 3.02 -7.29
C ALA A 104 1.72 2.60 -5.81
N VAL A 105 0.60 2.86 -5.12
CA VAL A 105 0.38 2.45 -3.74
C VAL A 105 0.34 0.92 -3.62
N GLY A 106 -0.29 0.22 -4.56
CA GLY A 106 -0.31 -1.25 -4.62
C GLY A 106 1.09 -1.86 -4.63
N VAL A 107 1.95 -1.37 -5.52
CA VAL A 107 3.37 -1.77 -5.58
C VAL A 107 4.10 -1.39 -4.28
N GLY A 108 3.85 -0.19 -3.76
CA GLY A 108 4.42 0.27 -2.49
C GLY A 108 4.05 -0.62 -1.30
N MET A 109 2.81 -1.12 -1.24
CA MET A 109 2.37 -2.09 -0.23
C MET A 109 3.16 -3.40 -0.31
N LEU A 110 3.40 -3.92 -1.52
CA LEU A 110 4.19 -5.13 -1.71
C LEU A 110 5.64 -4.94 -1.28
N LEU A 111 6.26 -3.82 -1.64
CA LEU A 111 7.65 -3.53 -1.27
C LEU A 111 7.79 -3.42 0.26
N ALA A 112 6.88 -2.72 0.93
CA ALA A 112 6.88 -2.60 2.38
C ALA A 112 6.64 -3.95 3.08
N CYS A 113 5.67 -4.74 2.57
CA CYS A 113 5.35 -6.06 3.11
C CYS A 113 6.52 -7.05 2.93
N ALA A 114 7.15 -7.09 1.75
CA ALA A 114 8.30 -7.94 1.48
C ALA A 114 9.51 -7.59 2.37
N ALA A 115 9.75 -6.30 2.62
CA ALA A 115 10.76 -5.86 3.57
C ALA A 115 10.41 -6.30 5.01
N GLY A 116 9.14 -6.19 5.40
CA GLY A 116 8.65 -6.68 6.69
C GLY A 116 8.85 -8.19 6.88
N GLU A 117 8.51 -9.01 5.89
CA GLU A 117 8.71 -10.48 5.92
C GLU A 117 10.21 -10.83 6.02
N ARG A 118 11.06 -10.18 5.22
CA ARG A 118 12.51 -10.38 5.24
C ARG A 118 13.11 -10.13 6.62
N ASN A 119 12.63 -9.12 7.31
CA ASN A 119 13.12 -8.74 8.64
C ASN A 119 12.37 -9.44 9.78
N GLY A 120 11.49 -10.41 9.50
CA GLY A 120 10.74 -11.16 10.51
C GLY A 120 9.69 -10.35 11.27
N LEU A 121 9.29 -9.18 10.74
CA LEU A 121 8.31 -8.27 11.35
C LEU A 121 6.90 -8.51 10.83
N THR A 122 6.77 -9.14 9.66
CA THR A 122 5.52 -9.49 9.01
C THR A 122 5.40 -11.01 8.94
N GLN A 123 4.22 -11.53 9.20
CA GLN A 123 3.93 -12.97 9.09
C GLN A 123 4.24 -13.47 7.68
N PRO A 124 5.02 -14.55 7.52
CA PRO A 124 5.34 -15.13 6.22
C PRO A 124 4.09 -15.46 5.40
N GLY A 125 4.14 -15.18 4.09
CA GLY A 125 3.03 -15.41 3.15
C GLY A 125 2.06 -14.23 3.02
N THR A 126 2.15 -13.20 3.87
CA THR A 126 1.30 -12.01 3.81
C THR A 126 1.51 -11.26 2.48
N CYS A 127 2.76 -11.10 2.05
CA CYS A 127 3.09 -10.45 0.78
C CYS A 127 2.49 -11.20 -0.42
N GLY A 128 2.54 -12.54 -0.42
CA GLY A 128 1.93 -13.37 -1.46
C GLY A 128 0.42 -13.17 -1.55
N ARG A 129 -0.26 -13.07 -0.41
CA ARG A 129 -1.71 -12.82 -0.34
C ARG A 129 -2.08 -11.45 -0.90
N ILE A 130 -1.33 -10.39 -0.55
CA ILE A 130 -1.55 -9.04 -1.10
C ILE A 130 -1.31 -9.05 -2.61
N ARG A 131 -0.23 -9.70 -3.09
CA ARG A 131 0.07 -9.86 -4.51
C ARG A 131 -1.09 -10.48 -5.28
N SER A 132 -1.59 -11.64 -4.82
CA SER A 132 -2.70 -12.34 -5.46
C SER A 132 -3.96 -11.48 -5.55
N LEU A 133 -4.20 -10.65 -4.52
CA LEU A 133 -5.37 -9.77 -4.51
C LEU A 133 -5.21 -8.59 -5.49
N LEU A 134 -4.01 -8.00 -5.59
CA LEU A 134 -3.72 -6.96 -6.58
C LEU A 134 -3.84 -7.51 -8.01
N GLU A 135 -3.29 -8.70 -8.28
CA GLU A 135 -3.39 -9.38 -9.58
C GLU A 135 -4.84 -9.69 -9.96
N LYS A 136 -5.68 -10.16 -8.99
CA LYS A 136 -7.12 -10.38 -9.19
C LYS A 136 -7.80 -9.13 -9.76
N TYR A 137 -7.43 -7.97 -9.28
CA TYR A 137 -7.99 -6.68 -9.70
C TYR A 137 -7.17 -5.99 -10.80
N ARG A 138 -6.23 -6.70 -11.44
CA ARG A 138 -5.39 -6.21 -12.55
C ARG A 138 -4.54 -5.00 -12.21
N LEU A 139 -4.19 -4.87 -10.93
CA LEU A 139 -3.23 -3.87 -10.47
C LEU A 139 -1.80 -4.38 -10.65
N PRO A 140 -0.84 -3.51 -10.96
CA PRO A 140 0.55 -3.92 -11.10
C PRO A 140 1.13 -4.42 -9.77
N VAL A 141 2.01 -5.41 -9.85
CA VAL A 141 2.69 -6.02 -8.71
C VAL A 141 4.20 -5.78 -8.71
N ALA A 142 4.67 -4.98 -9.65
CA ALA A 142 6.06 -4.53 -9.76
C ALA A 142 6.11 -3.19 -10.50
N CYS A 143 7.23 -2.49 -10.41
CA CYS A 143 7.52 -1.29 -11.19
C CYS A 143 8.94 -1.38 -11.78
N ASP A 144 9.20 -0.56 -12.80
CA ASP A 144 10.50 -0.53 -13.49
C ASP A 144 11.58 0.24 -12.71
N ALA A 145 11.17 0.99 -11.67
CA ALA A 145 12.08 1.80 -10.88
C ALA A 145 13.00 0.93 -10.01
N PRO A 146 14.32 1.13 -10.01
CA PRO A 146 15.21 0.48 -9.06
C PRO A 146 14.82 0.84 -7.63
N LEU A 147 14.76 -0.14 -6.73
CA LEU A 147 14.35 0.09 -5.34
C LEU A 147 15.26 1.11 -4.63
N SER A 148 16.57 1.10 -4.92
CA SER A 148 17.51 2.11 -4.40
C SER A 148 17.13 3.54 -4.80
N THR A 149 16.66 3.73 -6.02
CA THR A 149 16.18 5.03 -6.51
C THR A 149 14.89 5.44 -5.78
N LEU A 150 13.94 4.52 -5.58
CA LEU A 150 12.72 4.79 -4.82
C LEU A 150 13.00 5.20 -3.38
N LEU A 151 13.95 4.52 -2.72
CA LEU A 151 14.37 4.87 -1.35
C LEU A 151 15.01 6.26 -1.30
N GLN A 152 15.82 6.64 -2.29
CA GLN A 152 16.39 7.98 -2.40
C GLN A 152 15.31 9.05 -2.60
N LEU A 153 14.33 8.80 -3.46
CA LEU A 153 13.21 9.71 -3.69
C LEU A 153 12.38 9.90 -2.42
N ALA A 154 12.07 8.80 -1.70
CA ALA A 154 11.36 8.85 -0.43
C ALA A 154 12.16 9.61 0.65
N ALA A 155 13.48 9.42 0.71
CA ALA A 155 14.36 10.14 1.63
C ALA A 155 14.41 11.65 1.36
N ASN A 156 14.43 12.05 0.09
CA ASN A 156 14.47 13.48 -0.28
C ASN A 156 13.20 14.24 0.11
N ASP A 157 12.03 13.60 0.04
CA ASP A 157 10.77 14.22 0.46
C ASP A 157 10.70 14.44 1.98
N LYS A 158 11.33 13.55 2.77
CA LYS A 158 11.30 13.56 4.24
C LYS A 158 12.45 14.32 4.91
N LYS A 159 13.55 14.61 4.22
CA LYS A 159 14.69 15.42 4.75
C LYS A 159 14.28 16.78 5.32
N ARG A 160 13.10 17.28 5.00
CA ARG A 160 12.56 18.53 5.56
C ARG A 160 11.90 18.32 6.95
N MET A 161 11.70 17.09 7.40
CA MET A 161 10.94 16.75 8.63
C MET A 161 11.77 15.97 9.68
N GLY A 162 13.06 15.64 9.42
CA GLY A 162 13.92 14.93 10.35
C GLY A 162 14.77 13.83 9.70
N ASP A 163 15.57 13.12 10.53
CA ASP A 163 16.54 12.11 10.08
C ASP A 163 15.93 10.69 9.94
N SER A 164 14.62 10.54 10.12
CA SER A 164 13.94 9.25 10.04
C SER A 164 12.67 9.31 9.18
N ILE A 165 12.34 8.18 8.57
CA ILE A 165 11.10 7.97 7.83
C ILE A 165 10.24 6.96 8.59
N HIS A 166 8.96 7.26 8.78
CA HIS A 166 8.01 6.33 9.35
C HIS A 166 7.43 5.45 8.22
N PHE A 167 7.80 4.18 8.22
CA PHE A 167 7.17 3.18 7.38
C PHE A 167 6.02 2.51 8.10
N ILE A 168 4.95 2.25 7.39
CA ILE A 168 3.87 1.43 7.89
C ILE A 168 4.12 0.00 7.42
N LEU A 169 4.11 -0.93 8.36
CA LEU A 169 4.28 -2.36 8.13
C LEU A 169 3.08 -3.11 8.69
N LEU A 170 2.94 -4.37 8.27
CA LEU A 170 1.93 -5.28 8.81
C LEU A 170 2.60 -6.30 9.73
N ARG A 171 1.98 -6.63 10.88
CA ARG A 171 2.29 -7.88 11.57
C ARG A 171 1.64 -9.05 10.83
N LYS A 172 0.41 -8.86 10.39
CA LYS A 172 -0.40 -9.75 9.55
C LYS A 172 -1.50 -8.92 8.89
N ILE A 173 -2.30 -9.53 8.02
CA ILE A 173 -3.49 -8.85 7.47
C ILE A 173 -4.40 -8.39 8.60
N GLY A 174 -4.84 -7.13 8.53
CA GLY A 174 -5.68 -6.46 9.53
C GLY A 174 -4.95 -5.92 10.75
N ASP A 175 -3.62 -6.10 10.84
CA ASP A 175 -2.82 -5.62 11.98
C ASP A 175 -1.55 -4.92 11.48
N SER A 176 -1.52 -3.61 11.62
CA SER A 176 -0.46 -2.74 11.14
C SER A 176 0.20 -1.95 12.26
N PHE A 177 1.41 -1.46 12.01
CA PHE A 177 2.17 -0.65 12.94
C PHE A 177 3.12 0.30 12.21
N THR A 178 3.56 1.33 12.92
CA THR A 178 4.54 2.29 12.42
C THR A 178 5.94 1.89 12.85
N LEU A 179 6.88 1.90 11.91
CA LEU A 179 8.31 1.65 12.15
C LEU A 179 9.12 2.87 11.70
N PRO A 180 9.74 3.62 12.63
CA PRO A 180 10.69 4.65 12.28
C PRO A 180 12.02 4.00 11.82
N LEU A 181 12.50 4.38 10.65
CA LEU A 181 13.79 3.97 10.10
C LEU A 181 14.64 5.20 9.82
N SER A 182 15.88 5.21 10.30
CA SER A 182 16.83 6.23 9.90
C SER A 182 17.21 6.06 8.43
N LEU A 183 17.62 7.14 7.77
CA LEU A 183 18.00 7.10 6.35
C LEU A 183 19.12 6.09 6.07
N ASN A 184 20.02 5.88 7.04
CA ASN A 184 21.12 4.91 6.92
C ASN A 184 20.66 3.45 7.02
N GLN A 185 19.52 3.19 7.65
CA GLN A 185 18.95 1.83 7.79
C GLN A 185 18.17 1.39 6.57
N LEU A 186 17.72 2.32 5.71
CA LEU A 186 16.85 2.01 4.57
C LEU A 186 17.48 0.97 3.63
N PRO A 187 18.75 1.09 3.17
CA PRO A 187 19.30 0.12 2.22
C PRO A 187 19.32 -1.30 2.78
N SER A 188 19.78 -1.49 4.02
CA SER A 188 19.82 -2.82 4.65
C SER A 188 18.44 -3.37 4.91
N PHE A 189 17.51 -2.55 5.43
CA PHE A 189 16.14 -2.97 5.71
C PHE A 189 15.40 -3.44 4.46
N PHE A 190 15.57 -2.73 3.35
CA PHE A 190 14.99 -3.10 2.06
C PHE A 190 15.88 -4.03 1.21
N GLY A 191 17.04 -4.44 1.72
CA GLY A 191 17.96 -5.36 1.03
C GLY A 191 18.59 -4.78 -0.23
N CYS A 192 18.89 -3.48 -0.22
CA CYS A 192 19.57 -2.76 -1.28
C CYS A 192 21.07 -2.52 -0.98
N ASP A 193 21.67 -3.28 -0.09
CA ASP A 193 23.11 -3.18 0.18
C ASP A 193 23.89 -3.44 -1.12
N LYS A 194 24.95 -2.67 -1.34
CA LYS A 194 25.72 -2.53 -2.59
C LYS A 194 26.30 -3.82 -3.21
N SER A 195 25.97 -5.01 -2.69
CA SER A 195 26.49 -6.30 -3.10
C SER A 195 25.50 -7.27 -3.75
N VAL A 196 24.22 -6.92 -3.90
CA VAL A 196 23.24 -7.85 -4.51
C VAL A 196 22.55 -7.20 -5.71
N SER A 197 23.00 -7.60 -6.88
CA SER A 197 22.30 -7.36 -8.15
C SER A 197 20.94 -8.04 -8.10
N TYR A 198 19.84 -7.25 -8.05
CA TYR A 198 18.48 -7.76 -8.06
C TYR A 198 18.08 -8.22 -9.48
N THR A 199 18.39 -9.49 -9.79
CA THR A 199 17.90 -10.18 -11.01
C THR A 199 16.78 -11.18 -10.72
N HIS A 200 16.19 -11.24 -9.52
CA HIS A 200 15.24 -12.30 -9.18
C HIS A 200 13.93 -11.80 -8.54
N LEU A 201 13.20 -10.93 -9.28
CA LEU A 201 11.74 -10.84 -9.11
C LEU A 201 10.99 -11.28 -10.38
N ARG A 202 11.67 -12.03 -11.25
CA ARG A 202 11.01 -12.78 -12.32
C ARG A 202 10.67 -14.16 -11.80
N ALA A 203 9.36 -14.43 -11.79
CA ALA A 203 8.69 -15.71 -11.91
C ALA A 203 9.49 -16.95 -11.45
N HIS A 204 9.07 -17.59 -10.38
CA HIS A 204 9.07 -19.05 -10.39
C HIS A 204 8.03 -19.48 -11.44
N GLU A 205 8.45 -19.50 -12.69
CA GLU A 205 7.81 -20.34 -13.67
C GLU A 205 8.17 -21.79 -13.36
N THR A 206 7.11 -22.55 -13.09
CA THR A 206 6.85 -23.91 -13.53
C THR A 206 8.05 -24.86 -13.69
N VAL A 207 8.11 -25.92 -12.90
CA VAL A 207 8.45 -27.26 -13.42
C VAL A 207 7.45 -28.27 -12.87
N LEU A 208 6.64 -28.80 -13.84
CA LEU A 208 5.85 -30.05 -13.84
C LEU A 208 4.71 -30.17 -12.82
#